data_67159ed905ef127e025ba3ffece45c17
#
_entry.id   67159ed905ef127e025ba3ffece45c17
#
_cell.length_a   1.000
_cell.length_b   1.000
_cell.length_c   1.000
_cell.angle_alpha   90.00
_cell.angle_beta   90.00
_cell.angle_gamma   90.00
#
_symmetry.space_group_name_H-M   'P 1'
#
loop_
_entity.id
_entity.type
_entity.pdbx_description
1 polymer ?
#
loop_
_entity_poly.entity_id
_entity_poly.type
_entity_poly.pdbx_seq_one_letter_code
_entity_poly.pdbx_strand_id
1 'polypeptide(L)'
;MAFHVPFEYRRCGQPIFIGFTTPPRRREFNWWAFFGFPFSLFSLLTAGVLSPFALMMNLIALRKRPRRLATAGTIVSLIGTGILATIVVGTSMMAAHRHHEQEMAQISRANKKNAAKTASVLNEVSGEFEMYRDKHDGVLPDAIDANMVALSYKDAWGHELRFDSERDHAILRSPGPDKKFNTQDDITRKIEGKTDREILVDLN
;
A
#
# COMPACT_ATOMS: atom_id res chain seq x y z
N MET A 1 -14.38 14.09 65.99
CA MET A 1 -14.88 13.93 67.34
C MET A 1 -14.06 12.82 67.99
N ALA A 2 -13.24 13.16 68.99
CA ALA A 2 -12.43 12.20 69.73
C ALA A 2 -13.30 11.76 70.95
N PHE A 3 -13.64 10.51 71.02
CA PHE A 3 -14.32 9.92 72.17
C PHE A 3 -13.26 9.64 73.24
N HIS A 4 -13.35 10.36 74.32
CA HIS A 4 -12.56 10.11 75.52
C HIS A 4 -13.20 8.95 76.25
N VAL A 5 -12.53 7.80 76.36
CA VAL A 5 -12.99 6.68 77.14
C VAL A 5 -12.28 6.71 78.50
N PRO A 6 -12.99 6.71 79.64
CA PRO A 6 -12.37 6.79 80.96
C PRO A 6 -11.60 5.51 81.25
N PHE A 7 -10.45 5.72 81.90
CA PHE A 7 -9.61 4.63 82.41
C PHE A 7 -10.23 4.03 83.65
N GLU A 8 -10.58 2.75 83.59
CA GLU A 8 -10.99 2.01 84.79
C GLU A 8 -9.84 1.15 85.31
N TYR A 9 -9.40 1.46 86.52
CA TYR A 9 -8.32 0.74 87.21
C TYR A 9 -8.88 -0.47 87.95
N ARG A 10 -8.51 -1.68 87.55
CA ARG A 10 -8.73 -2.89 88.38
C ARG A 10 -7.73 -3.00 89.50
N ARG A 11 -8.16 -3.49 90.65
CA ARG A 11 -7.44 -3.65 91.93
C ARG A 11 -6.12 -4.46 91.90
N CYS A 12 -5.68 -4.94 90.77
CA CYS A 12 -4.44 -5.74 90.64
C CYS A 12 -3.31 -5.05 89.87
N GLY A 13 -3.34 -3.72 89.72
CA GLY A 13 -2.17 -2.96 89.25
C GLY A 13 -1.71 -3.18 87.82
N GLN A 14 -2.40 -3.97 86.98
CA GLN A 14 -2.05 -4.09 85.56
C GLN A 14 -2.91 -3.19 84.66
N PRO A 15 -2.31 -2.34 83.82
CA PRO A 15 -3.06 -1.51 82.89
C PRO A 15 -3.67 -2.44 81.82
N ILE A 16 -4.99 -2.40 81.67
CA ILE A 16 -5.65 -3.04 80.54
C ILE A 16 -5.53 -2.08 79.34
N PHE A 17 -4.69 -2.43 78.38
CA PHE A 17 -4.70 -1.77 77.10
C PHE A 17 -6.00 -2.11 76.35
N ILE A 18 -6.97 -1.22 76.42
CA ILE A 18 -8.15 -1.30 75.57
C ILE A 18 -7.65 -0.89 74.17
N GLY A 19 -7.41 -1.89 73.35
CA GLY A 19 -7.04 -1.66 71.95
C GLY A 19 -8.14 -0.81 71.27
N PHE A 20 -7.76 0.39 70.85
CA PHE A 20 -8.63 1.21 70.00
C PHE A 20 -8.91 0.42 68.72
N THR A 21 -10.05 -0.27 68.64
CA THR A 21 -10.54 -0.80 67.37
C THR A 21 -10.92 0.38 66.52
N THR A 22 -10.07 0.74 65.55
CA THR A 22 -10.45 1.70 64.52
C THR A 22 -11.76 1.26 63.89
N PRO A 23 -12.78 2.16 63.83
CA PRO A 23 -14.05 1.79 63.25
C PRO A 23 -13.82 1.23 61.83
N PRO A 24 -14.58 0.18 61.44
CA PRO A 24 -14.41 -0.41 60.12
C PRO A 24 -14.59 0.70 59.06
N ARG A 25 -13.51 0.99 58.35
CA ARG A 25 -13.51 1.98 57.30
C ARG A 25 -14.60 1.61 56.31
N ARG A 26 -15.67 2.39 56.20
CA ARG A 26 -16.74 2.16 55.24
C ARG A 26 -16.10 1.98 53.87
N ARG A 27 -16.26 0.81 53.27
CA ARG A 27 -15.81 0.56 51.91
C ARG A 27 -16.66 1.39 50.97
N GLU A 28 -16.16 2.55 50.56
CA GLU A 28 -16.77 3.30 49.47
C GLU A 28 -16.86 2.42 48.24
N PHE A 29 -18.06 2.20 47.77
CA PHE A 29 -18.26 1.38 46.56
C PHE A 29 -17.72 2.12 45.36
N ASN A 30 -16.77 1.48 44.66
CA ASN A 30 -16.14 2.08 43.49
C ASN A 30 -16.97 1.80 42.23
N TRP A 31 -17.96 2.68 41.99
CA TRP A 31 -18.84 2.60 40.82
C TRP A 31 -18.09 2.53 39.50
N TRP A 32 -16.97 3.21 39.38
CA TRP A 32 -16.16 3.21 38.16
C TRP A 32 -15.55 1.81 37.87
N ALA A 33 -15.11 1.10 38.90
CA ALA A 33 -14.60 -0.25 38.75
C ALA A 33 -15.73 -1.25 38.43
N PHE A 34 -16.94 -1.01 39.01
CA PHE A 34 -18.10 -1.87 38.77
C PHE A 34 -18.59 -1.79 37.33
N PHE A 35 -18.58 -0.62 36.73
CA PHE A 35 -18.94 -0.46 35.30
C PHE A 35 -17.77 -0.75 34.36
N GLY A 36 -16.54 -0.41 34.72
CA GLY A 36 -15.37 -0.62 33.89
C GLY A 36 -15.07 -2.10 33.56
N PHE A 37 -15.31 -3.00 34.50
CA PHE A 37 -15.06 -4.43 34.31
C PHE A 37 -15.99 -5.07 33.26
N PRO A 38 -17.32 -4.95 33.34
CA PRO A 38 -18.19 -5.51 32.31
C PRO A 38 -18.02 -4.82 30.95
N PHE A 39 -17.70 -3.52 30.92
CA PHE A 39 -17.37 -2.84 29.66
C PHE A 39 -16.11 -3.41 29.01
N SER A 40 -15.08 -3.77 29.78
CA SER A 40 -13.87 -4.38 29.22
C SER A 40 -14.14 -5.79 28.69
N LEU A 41 -15.02 -6.55 29.33
CA LEU A 41 -15.45 -7.87 28.85
C LEU A 41 -16.28 -7.78 27.57
N PHE A 42 -17.19 -6.82 27.50
CA PHE A 42 -17.99 -6.55 26.30
C PHE A 42 -17.14 -6.02 25.15
N SER A 43 -16.10 -5.24 25.43
CA SER A 43 -15.11 -4.78 24.46
C SER A 43 -14.35 -5.94 23.79
N LEU A 44 -14.08 -7.00 24.54
CA LEU A 44 -13.45 -8.21 23.98
C LEU A 44 -14.36 -8.89 22.95
N LEU A 45 -15.67 -8.92 23.24
CA LEU A 45 -16.70 -9.51 22.37
C LEU A 45 -16.91 -8.70 21.08
N THR A 46 -16.74 -7.38 21.13
CA THR A 46 -16.89 -6.46 19.99
C THR A 46 -15.57 -6.18 19.25
N ALA A 47 -14.66 -7.17 19.18
CA ALA A 47 -13.35 -7.06 18.54
C ALA A 47 -12.52 -5.85 19.02
N GLY A 48 -12.69 -5.45 20.25
CA GLY A 48 -11.89 -4.42 20.89
C GLY A 48 -12.26 -2.96 20.58
N VAL A 49 -13.31 -2.70 19.78
CA VAL A 49 -13.73 -1.33 19.39
C VAL A 49 -14.01 -0.43 20.61
N LEU A 50 -14.59 -0.99 21.68
CA LEU A 50 -14.85 -0.27 22.92
C LEU A 50 -13.70 -0.26 23.92
N SER A 51 -12.59 -0.93 23.58
CA SER A 51 -11.44 -1.09 24.47
C SER A 51 -10.79 0.24 24.93
N PRO A 52 -10.59 1.26 24.10
CA PRO A 52 -10.02 2.53 24.57
C PRO A 52 -10.87 3.23 25.61
N PHE A 53 -12.21 3.15 25.49
CA PHE A 53 -13.12 3.71 26.48
C PHE A 53 -13.09 2.95 27.81
N ALA A 54 -13.09 1.61 27.74
CA ALA A 54 -12.96 0.76 28.91
C ALA A 54 -11.62 0.98 29.63
N LEU A 55 -10.54 1.16 28.89
CA LEU A 55 -9.21 1.46 29.42
C LEU A 55 -9.20 2.80 30.17
N MET A 56 -9.79 3.84 29.60
CA MET A 56 -9.91 5.16 30.21
C MET A 56 -10.72 5.10 31.52
N MET A 57 -11.86 4.40 31.51
CA MET A 57 -12.68 4.22 32.72
C MET A 57 -11.93 3.45 33.81
N ASN A 58 -11.22 2.39 33.45
CA ASN A 58 -10.44 1.60 34.42
C ASN A 58 -9.24 2.38 34.98
N LEU A 59 -8.59 3.23 34.20
CA LEU A 59 -7.52 4.13 34.65
C LEU A 59 -8.03 5.14 35.71
N ILE A 60 -9.23 5.69 35.50
CA ILE A 60 -9.86 6.59 36.48
C ILE A 60 -10.21 5.81 37.76
N ALA A 61 -10.69 4.57 37.63
CA ALA A 61 -11.02 3.70 38.74
C ALA A 61 -9.80 3.29 39.61
N LEU A 62 -8.60 3.23 39.01
CA LEU A 62 -7.36 2.95 39.76
C LEU A 62 -6.99 4.00 40.80
N ARG A 63 -7.49 5.24 40.64
CA ARG A 63 -7.29 6.32 41.64
C ARG A 63 -8.08 6.09 42.93
N LYS A 64 -9.14 5.24 42.90
CA LYS A 64 -9.99 4.96 44.06
C LYS A 64 -9.79 3.53 44.55
N ARG A 65 -9.85 3.31 45.86
CA ARG A 65 -9.86 1.96 46.44
C ARG A 65 -11.30 1.40 46.49
N PRO A 66 -11.53 0.09 46.26
CA PRO A 66 -10.60 -1.04 46.10
C PRO A 66 -10.08 -1.20 44.67
N ARG A 67 -8.78 -1.47 44.52
CA ARG A 67 -8.06 -1.51 43.23
C ARG A 67 -8.18 -2.83 42.47
N ARG A 68 -8.58 -3.94 43.13
CA ARG A 68 -8.53 -5.30 42.55
C ARG A 68 -9.35 -5.45 41.27
N LEU A 69 -10.57 -4.92 41.24
CA LEU A 69 -11.44 -4.98 40.06
C LEU A 69 -10.93 -4.06 38.92
N ALA A 70 -10.40 -2.88 39.27
CA ALA A 70 -9.86 -1.94 38.28
C ALA A 70 -8.60 -2.50 37.59
N THR A 71 -7.72 -3.20 38.32
CA THR A 71 -6.53 -3.84 37.72
C THR A 71 -6.90 -4.96 36.76
N ALA A 72 -7.87 -5.82 37.10
CA ALA A 72 -8.36 -6.85 36.19
C ALA A 72 -8.96 -6.24 34.90
N GLY A 73 -9.78 -5.20 35.03
CA GLY A 73 -10.36 -4.50 33.89
C GLY A 73 -9.32 -3.82 32.99
N THR A 74 -8.25 -3.26 33.57
CA THR A 74 -7.15 -2.65 32.79
C THR A 74 -6.40 -3.68 31.96
N ILE A 75 -6.10 -4.85 32.51
CA ILE A 75 -5.40 -5.92 31.79
C ILE A 75 -6.25 -6.40 30.61
N VAL A 76 -7.54 -6.65 30.81
CA VAL A 76 -8.44 -7.07 29.73
C VAL A 76 -8.57 -6.01 28.65
N SER A 77 -8.68 -4.71 29.02
CA SER A 77 -8.74 -3.61 28.08
C SER A 77 -7.44 -3.45 27.27
N LEU A 78 -6.31 -3.70 27.88
CA LEU A 78 -4.99 -3.59 27.23
C LEU A 78 -4.81 -4.68 26.17
N ILE A 79 -5.25 -5.89 26.46
CA ILE A 79 -5.29 -7.02 25.51
C ILE A 79 -6.25 -6.68 24.35
N GLY A 80 -7.45 -6.19 24.62
CA GLY A 80 -8.43 -5.81 23.60
C GLY A 80 -7.92 -4.68 22.69
N THR A 81 -7.23 -3.68 23.26
CA THR A 81 -6.62 -2.60 22.48
C THR A 81 -5.47 -3.11 21.58
N GLY A 82 -4.67 -4.05 22.09
CA GLY A 82 -3.63 -4.70 21.29
C GLY A 82 -4.19 -5.47 20.10
N ILE A 83 -5.25 -6.24 20.30
CA ILE A 83 -5.94 -6.96 19.22
C ILE A 83 -6.50 -5.99 18.17
N LEU A 84 -7.16 -4.92 18.60
CA LEU A 84 -7.70 -3.90 17.69
C LEU A 84 -6.58 -3.25 16.87
N ALA A 85 -5.48 -2.86 17.50
CA ALA A 85 -4.33 -2.27 16.81
C ALA A 85 -3.77 -3.21 15.73
N THR A 86 -3.65 -4.51 16.06
CA THR A 86 -3.17 -5.51 15.09
C THR A 86 -4.11 -5.67 13.90
N ILE A 87 -5.43 -5.68 14.14
CA ILE A 87 -6.44 -5.76 13.06
C ILE A 87 -6.38 -4.52 12.18
N VAL A 88 -6.33 -3.31 12.76
CA VAL A 88 -6.27 -2.06 12.00
C VAL A 88 -5.01 -1.97 11.16
N VAL A 89 -3.85 -2.28 11.74
CA VAL A 89 -2.58 -2.29 11.00
C VAL A 89 -2.60 -3.36 9.90
N GLY A 90 -3.07 -4.56 10.19
CA GLY A 90 -3.16 -5.64 9.21
C GLY A 90 -4.09 -5.31 8.03
N THR A 91 -5.27 -4.74 8.30
CA THR A 91 -6.22 -4.35 7.25
C THR A 91 -5.72 -3.16 6.42
N SER A 92 -5.05 -2.19 7.04
CA SER A 92 -4.46 -1.05 6.31
C SER A 92 -3.31 -1.49 5.40
N MET A 93 -2.44 -2.40 5.85
CA MET A 93 -1.39 -2.99 5.01
C MET A 93 -1.97 -3.77 3.82
N MET A 94 -3.00 -4.60 4.05
CA MET A 94 -3.68 -5.33 2.97
C MET A 94 -4.35 -4.38 1.97
N ALA A 95 -4.98 -3.30 2.43
CA ALA A 95 -5.60 -2.32 1.56
C ALA A 95 -4.55 -1.61 0.70
N ALA A 96 -3.43 -1.18 1.27
CA ALA A 96 -2.32 -0.56 0.55
C ALA A 96 -1.73 -1.50 -0.52
N HIS A 97 -1.55 -2.78 -0.20
CA HIS A 97 -1.04 -3.78 -1.15
C HIS A 97 -1.99 -3.99 -2.33
N ARG A 98 -3.30 -4.09 -2.08
CA ARG A 98 -4.32 -4.23 -3.15
C ARG A 98 -4.38 -2.99 -4.06
N HIS A 99 -4.25 -1.79 -3.52
CA HIS A 99 -4.18 -0.57 -4.33
C HIS A 99 -2.98 -0.60 -5.27
N HIS A 100 -1.82 -0.96 -4.77
CA HIS A 100 -0.61 -1.07 -5.60
C HIS A 100 -0.75 -2.12 -6.71
N GLU A 101 -1.29 -3.30 -6.41
CA GLU A 101 -1.56 -4.33 -7.42
C GLU A 101 -2.55 -3.85 -8.50
N GLN A 102 -3.60 -3.12 -8.10
CA GLN A 102 -4.58 -2.56 -9.03
C GLN A 102 -3.95 -1.51 -9.96
N GLU A 103 -3.11 -0.63 -9.43
CA GLU A 103 -2.38 0.38 -10.23
C GLU A 103 -1.45 -0.30 -11.23
N MET A 104 -0.66 -1.28 -10.80
CA MET A 104 0.23 -2.03 -11.70
C MET A 104 -0.55 -2.78 -12.79
N ALA A 105 -1.69 -3.37 -12.46
CA ALA A 105 -2.56 -4.02 -13.43
C ALA A 105 -3.16 -3.02 -14.45
N GLN A 106 -3.52 -1.81 -14.03
CA GLN A 106 -4.01 -0.76 -14.93
C GLN A 106 -2.91 -0.27 -15.87
N ILE A 107 -1.71 -0.01 -15.36
CA ILE A 107 -0.53 0.38 -16.17
C ILE A 107 -0.22 -0.71 -17.21
N SER A 108 -0.21 -1.97 -16.80
CA SER A 108 0.03 -3.10 -17.69
C SER A 108 -1.02 -3.19 -18.81
N ARG A 109 -2.30 -3.01 -18.49
CA ARG A 109 -3.39 -2.99 -19.49
C ARG A 109 -3.27 -1.81 -20.46
N ALA A 110 -2.92 -0.63 -19.95
CA ALA A 110 -2.70 0.56 -20.76
C ALA A 110 -1.52 0.36 -21.72
N ASN A 111 -0.39 -0.16 -21.23
CA ASN A 111 0.77 -0.47 -22.05
C ASN A 111 0.46 -1.51 -23.14
N LYS A 112 -0.27 -2.57 -22.81
CA LYS A 112 -0.70 -3.56 -23.81
C LYS A 112 -1.59 -2.97 -24.91
N LYS A 113 -2.51 -2.06 -24.53
CA LYS A 113 -3.36 -1.35 -25.49
C LYS A 113 -2.55 -0.41 -26.38
N ASN A 114 -1.59 0.31 -25.79
CA ASN A 114 -0.71 1.20 -26.55
C ASN A 114 0.23 0.41 -27.48
N ALA A 115 0.77 -0.71 -27.04
CA ALA A 115 1.58 -1.61 -27.89
C ALA A 115 0.78 -2.08 -29.10
N ALA A 116 -0.49 -2.49 -28.92
CA ALA A 116 -1.34 -2.90 -30.05
C ALA A 116 -1.61 -1.73 -31.02
N LYS A 117 -1.81 -0.52 -30.51
CA LYS A 117 -1.96 0.67 -31.38
C LYS A 117 -0.67 1.01 -32.11
N THR A 118 0.47 0.96 -31.42
CA THR A 118 1.77 1.19 -32.06
C THR A 118 2.05 0.17 -33.15
N ALA A 119 1.74 -1.10 -32.92
CA ALA A 119 1.87 -2.13 -33.95
C ALA A 119 1.00 -1.81 -35.19
N SER A 120 -0.20 -1.25 -35.02
CA SER A 120 -1.05 -0.82 -36.15
C SER A 120 -0.43 0.36 -36.91
N VAL A 121 0.17 1.34 -36.23
CA VAL A 121 0.88 2.45 -36.85
C VAL A 121 2.10 1.94 -37.60
N LEU A 122 2.89 1.06 -37.01
CA LEU A 122 4.05 0.46 -37.69
C LEU A 122 3.62 -0.33 -38.95
N ASN A 123 2.50 -1.02 -38.93
CA ASN A 123 1.96 -1.69 -40.12
C ASN A 123 1.49 -0.71 -41.21
N GLU A 124 0.91 0.40 -40.82
CA GLU A 124 0.50 1.47 -41.75
C GLU A 124 1.71 2.05 -42.43
N VAL A 125 2.71 2.48 -41.66
CA VAL A 125 3.96 3.07 -42.20
C VAL A 125 4.74 2.03 -43.01
N SER A 126 4.80 0.78 -42.57
CA SER A 126 5.46 -0.28 -43.36
C SER A 126 4.77 -0.52 -44.71
N GLY A 127 3.45 -0.39 -44.76
CA GLY A 127 2.70 -0.47 -46.01
C GLY A 127 3.05 0.64 -47.02
N GLU A 128 3.36 1.86 -46.54
CA GLU A 128 3.83 2.95 -47.41
C GLU A 128 5.21 2.63 -47.99
N PHE A 129 6.12 2.09 -47.19
CA PHE A 129 7.43 1.66 -47.67
C PHE A 129 7.36 0.44 -48.62
N GLU A 130 6.44 -0.49 -48.37
CA GLU A 130 6.18 -1.61 -49.28
C GLU A 130 5.62 -1.12 -50.63
N MET A 131 4.71 -0.15 -50.63
CA MET A 131 4.22 0.47 -51.87
C MET A 131 5.30 1.24 -52.62
N TYR A 132 6.19 1.91 -51.90
CA TYR A 132 7.35 2.58 -52.49
C TYR A 132 8.29 1.55 -53.18
N ARG A 133 8.64 0.48 -52.45
CA ARG A 133 9.46 -0.64 -52.95
C ARG A 133 8.89 -1.26 -54.23
N ASP A 134 7.58 -1.52 -54.26
CA ASP A 134 6.93 -2.14 -55.42
C ASP A 134 6.93 -1.24 -56.66
N LYS A 135 7.02 0.09 -56.49
CA LYS A 135 7.14 1.08 -57.57
C LYS A 135 8.58 1.27 -58.04
N HIS A 136 9.55 0.86 -57.24
CA HIS A 136 11.01 1.10 -57.49
C HIS A 136 11.78 -0.22 -57.57
N ASP A 137 11.25 -1.22 -58.26
CA ASP A 137 11.93 -2.47 -58.57
C ASP A 137 12.49 -3.21 -57.34
N GLY A 138 11.82 -3.13 -56.20
CA GLY A 138 12.23 -3.82 -54.98
C GLY A 138 13.17 -3.00 -54.07
N VAL A 139 13.44 -1.76 -54.44
CA VAL A 139 14.33 -0.86 -53.68
C VAL A 139 13.53 -0.05 -52.64
N LEU A 140 14.04 -0.03 -51.41
CA LEU A 140 13.52 0.81 -50.33
C LEU A 140 14.04 2.25 -50.47
N PRO A 141 13.34 3.25 -49.95
CA PRO A 141 13.81 4.63 -49.99
C PRO A 141 15.13 4.79 -49.21
N ASP A 142 15.90 5.81 -49.57
CA ASP A 142 17.15 6.11 -48.85
C ASP A 142 16.91 6.32 -47.36
N ALA A 143 17.90 5.98 -46.54
CA ALA A 143 17.75 6.03 -45.07
C ALA A 143 17.40 7.42 -44.55
N ILE A 144 17.81 8.49 -45.28
CA ILE A 144 17.48 9.89 -44.88
C ILE A 144 16.01 10.17 -45.12
N ASP A 145 15.53 9.86 -46.33
CA ASP A 145 14.11 10.08 -46.71
C ASP A 145 13.18 9.20 -45.89
N ALA A 146 13.53 7.93 -45.70
CA ALA A 146 12.78 6.99 -44.89
C ALA A 146 12.66 7.45 -43.40
N ASN A 147 13.74 7.97 -42.84
CA ASN A 147 13.70 8.53 -41.50
C ASN A 147 12.84 9.81 -41.42
N MET A 148 12.86 10.67 -42.43
CA MET A 148 11.99 11.84 -42.45
C MET A 148 10.49 11.44 -42.44
N VAL A 149 10.15 10.39 -43.18
CA VAL A 149 8.79 9.82 -43.16
C VAL A 149 8.50 9.20 -41.80
N ALA A 150 9.37 8.35 -41.27
CA ALA A 150 9.20 7.72 -39.97
C ALA A 150 9.02 8.70 -38.82
N LEU A 151 9.78 9.79 -38.79
CA LEU A 151 9.71 10.86 -37.79
C LEU A 151 8.40 11.64 -37.84
N SER A 152 7.66 11.63 -38.98
CA SER A 152 6.34 12.25 -39.07
C SER A 152 5.25 11.46 -38.34
N TYR A 153 5.50 10.20 -38.05
CA TYR A 153 4.58 9.32 -37.30
C TYR A 153 4.99 9.22 -35.85
N LYS A 154 3.98 9.06 -35.00
CA LYS A 154 4.19 8.85 -33.55
C LYS A 154 3.55 7.55 -33.11
N ASP A 155 4.22 6.92 -32.18
CA ASP A 155 3.66 5.74 -31.50
C ASP A 155 2.51 6.11 -30.53
N ALA A 156 1.90 5.12 -29.92
CA ALA A 156 0.79 5.35 -29.00
C ALA A 156 1.19 6.01 -27.67
N TRP A 157 2.46 6.16 -27.37
CA TRP A 157 2.99 6.94 -26.26
C TRP A 157 3.44 8.34 -26.66
N GLY A 158 3.34 8.69 -27.98
CA GLY A 158 3.67 10.00 -28.52
C GLY A 158 5.14 10.13 -28.90
N HIS A 159 5.90 9.03 -29.00
CA HIS A 159 7.30 9.04 -29.39
C HIS A 159 7.44 8.86 -30.91
N GLU A 160 8.50 9.44 -31.45
CA GLU A 160 8.83 9.36 -32.85
C GLU A 160 9.33 7.96 -33.20
N LEU A 161 9.01 7.51 -34.42
CA LEU A 161 9.48 6.26 -34.97
C LEU A 161 10.88 6.43 -35.57
N ARG A 162 11.64 5.35 -35.66
CA ARG A 162 12.96 5.34 -36.28
C ARG A 162 13.00 4.25 -37.35
N PHE A 163 13.61 4.58 -38.49
CA PHE A 163 13.91 3.65 -39.56
C PHE A 163 15.39 3.30 -39.56
N ASP A 164 15.72 2.02 -39.35
CA ASP A 164 17.06 1.49 -39.38
C ASP A 164 17.21 0.63 -40.65
N SER A 165 18.06 1.08 -41.58
CA SER A 165 18.36 0.39 -42.81
C SER A 165 19.46 -0.65 -42.60
N GLU A 166 19.17 -1.90 -42.93
CA GLU A 166 20.10 -3.00 -42.99
C GLU A 166 20.30 -3.44 -44.46
N ARG A 167 21.22 -4.41 -44.74
CA ARG A 167 21.58 -4.73 -46.13
C ARG A 167 20.42 -5.19 -47.01
N ASP A 168 19.64 -6.15 -46.53
CA ASP A 168 18.57 -6.85 -47.24
C ASP A 168 17.18 -6.59 -46.65
N HIS A 169 17.10 -5.73 -45.65
CA HIS A 169 15.84 -5.34 -45.03
C HIS A 169 15.99 -4.03 -44.27
N ALA A 170 14.87 -3.46 -43.92
CA ALA A 170 14.81 -2.33 -43.00
C ALA A 170 14.01 -2.69 -41.76
N ILE A 171 14.29 -2.02 -40.67
CA ILE A 171 13.54 -2.19 -39.40
C ILE A 171 12.95 -0.84 -39.02
N LEU A 172 11.64 -0.80 -38.97
CA LEU A 172 10.92 0.33 -38.38
C LEU A 172 10.72 0.05 -36.89
N ARG A 173 11.10 1.01 -36.04
CA ARG A 173 11.19 0.81 -34.59
C ARG A 173 10.47 1.93 -33.82
N SER A 174 9.72 1.55 -32.81
CA SER A 174 9.20 2.44 -31.75
C SER A 174 9.96 2.16 -30.45
N PRO A 175 10.34 3.21 -29.71
CA PRO A 175 11.06 3.04 -28.44
C PRO A 175 10.18 2.55 -27.29
N GLY A 176 8.88 2.32 -27.51
CA GLY A 176 7.98 1.85 -26.47
C GLY A 176 7.75 2.85 -25.32
N PRO A 177 7.31 2.37 -24.15
CA PRO A 177 6.94 3.22 -23.01
C PRO A 177 8.14 3.90 -22.33
N ASP A 178 9.34 3.36 -22.41
CA ASP A 178 10.52 3.88 -21.72
C ASP A 178 11.27 4.99 -22.50
N LYS A 179 10.88 5.30 -23.75
CA LYS A 179 11.46 6.30 -24.66
C LYS A 179 12.90 5.99 -25.09
N LYS A 180 13.37 4.79 -24.90
CA LYS A 180 14.73 4.41 -25.23
C LYS A 180 14.74 3.36 -26.32
N PHE A 181 15.55 3.57 -27.35
CA PHE A 181 15.78 2.57 -28.38
C PHE A 181 16.76 1.50 -27.90
N ASN A 182 16.64 0.31 -28.43
CA ASN A 182 17.44 -0.89 -28.13
C ASN A 182 17.18 -1.46 -26.73
N THR A 183 15.94 -1.40 -26.28
CA THR A 183 15.45 -2.01 -25.05
C THR A 183 14.47 -3.16 -25.34
N GLN A 184 14.07 -3.90 -24.32
CA GLN A 184 13.20 -5.08 -24.49
C GLN A 184 11.74 -4.72 -24.81
N ASP A 185 11.34 -3.48 -24.59
CA ASP A 185 10.00 -2.97 -24.83
C ASP A 185 9.87 -2.24 -26.18
N ASP A 186 10.95 -2.21 -26.99
CA ASP A 186 10.90 -1.76 -28.37
C ASP A 186 9.90 -2.59 -29.19
N ILE A 187 9.08 -1.90 -29.97
CA ILE A 187 8.19 -2.55 -30.92
C ILE A 187 8.78 -2.36 -32.33
N THR A 188 9.09 -3.46 -32.97
CA THR A 188 9.77 -3.46 -34.26
C THR A 188 8.92 -4.09 -35.35
N ARG A 189 9.06 -3.57 -36.59
CA ARG A 189 8.51 -4.14 -37.79
C ARG A 189 9.62 -4.26 -38.85
N LYS A 190 9.82 -5.48 -39.33
CA LYS A 190 10.78 -5.75 -40.43
C LYS A 190 10.10 -5.52 -41.77
N ILE A 191 10.79 -4.85 -42.67
CA ILE A 191 10.37 -4.57 -44.06
C ILE A 191 11.44 -5.19 -44.97
N GLU A 192 11.07 -6.16 -45.78
CA GLU A 192 11.98 -6.81 -46.70
C GLU A 192 12.15 -5.97 -48.00
N GLY A 193 13.38 -5.80 -48.45
CA GLY A 193 13.71 -5.04 -49.65
C GLY A 193 15.20 -4.66 -49.71
N LYS A 194 15.71 -4.50 -50.88
CA LYS A 194 17.09 -4.05 -51.09
C LYS A 194 17.21 -2.57 -50.74
N THR A 195 18.31 -2.18 -50.09
CA THR A 195 18.60 -0.78 -49.82
C THR A 195 19.60 -0.27 -50.87
N ASP A 196 19.61 1.04 -51.20
CA ASP A 196 20.44 1.66 -52.22
C ASP A 196 21.96 1.34 -52.10
N ARG A 197 22.42 0.95 -50.92
CA ARG A 197 23.81 0.53 -50.70
C ARG A 197 24.19 -0.75 -51.44
N GLU A 198 23.28 -1.65 -51.68
CA GLU A 198 23.55 -2.91 -52.42
C GLU A 198 23.65 -2.71 -53.92
N ILE A 199 22.87 -1.76 -54.44
CA ILE A 199 22.85 -1.48 -55.90
C ILE A 199 24.19 -0.94 -56.38
N LEU A 200 24.90 -0.18 -55.55
CA LEU A 200 26.22 0.36 -55.87
C LEU A 200 27.32 -0.70 -55.84
N VAL A 201 27.14 -1.83 -55.15
CA VAL A 201 28.12 -2.94 -55.09
C VAL A 201 27.96 -3.87 -56.27
N ASP A 202 26.72 -4.07 -56.80
CA ASP A 202 26.43 -4.92 -57.96
C ASP A 202 26.81 -4.27 -59.31
N LEU A 203 27.15 -2.96 -59.32
CA LEU A 203 27.53 -2.21 -60.52
C LEU A 203 29.04 -2.09 -60.73
N ASN A 204 29.89 -2.63 -59.82
CA ASN A 204 31.37 -2.70 -59.91
C ASN A 204 31.83 -4.13 -60.07
#